data_0ca068f116a0af748923fd7ed69b5ce9
#
_entry.id   0ca068f116a0af748923fd7ed69b5ce9
#
_cell.length_a   1.000
_cell.length_b   1.000
_cell.length_c   1.000
_cell.angle_alpha   90.00
_cell.angle_beta   90.00
_cell.angle_gamma   90.00
#
_symmetry.space_group_name_H-M   'P 1'
#
loop_
_entity.id
_entity.type
_entity.pdbx_description
1 polymer ?
#
loop_
_entity_poly.entity_id
_entity_poly.type
_entity_poly.pdbx_seq_one_letter_code
_entity_poly.pdbx_strand_id
1 'polypeptide(L)'
;MEIGFTTLAMFMDDNLEIIKAAHENNFEMIEILGESPFFKKENTMAFKDCGLEVSIHAPTVDINIASLNDGIRAESVKQMKECIDYAESINAYAMTVHLGKIGRNDPPLRKAAMDFACESVGELVDHAQNVIVSIENMPVRKVFLGNKIEELEFVQKETGCNLTIDVGHGNTTKNNEELLELKNITYCHLNDNDGVKDQHITLGEGTLDLELLKKVKKGIIELNNFDNILKSKKVIEKNI
;
A
#
# COMPACT_ATOMS: atom_id res chain seq x y z
N MET A 1 6.11 12.39 -12.83
CA MET A 1 5.71 11.31 -11.89
C MET A 1 6.37 10.02 -12.33
N GLU A 2 7.05 9.32 -11.44
CA GLU A 2 7.45 7.92 -11.66
C GLU A 2 6.24 7.02 -11.50
N ILE A 3 6.03 6.07 -12.42
CA ILE A 3 4.80 5.26 -12.47
C ILE A 3 5.13 3.78 -12.39
N GLY A 4 4.46 3.09 -11.49
CA GLY A 4 4.49 1.64 -11.34
C GLY A 4 3.09 1.03 -11.34
N PHE A 5 3.03 -0.28 -11.11
CA PHE A 5 1.78 -1.00 -10.91
C PHE A 5 1.94 -2.13 -9.90
N THR A 6 0.82 -2.55 -9.30
CA THR A 6 0.78 -3.71 -8.39
C THR A 6 0.70 -5.03 -9.16
N THR A 7 1.42 -6.05 -8.70
CA THR A 7 1.33 -7.40 -9.29
C THR A 7 -0.04 -8.06 -9.09
N LEU A 8 -0.96 -7.44 -8.34
CA LEU A 8 -2.34 -7.90 -8.20
C LEU A 8 -3.01 -8.16 -9.56
N ALA A 9 -2.73 -7.31 -10.56
CA ALA A 9 -3.28 -7.45 -11.91
C ALA A 9 -2.76 -8.66 -12.70
N MET A 10 -1.61 -9.20 -12.29
CA MET A 10 -0.88 -10.28 -12.97
C MET A 10 -0.44 -11.38 -11.98
N PHE A 11 -1.11 -11.50 -10.84
CA PHE A 11 -0.61 -12.33 -9.74
C PHE A 11 -0.57 -13.85 -10.03
N MET A 12 -1.22 -14.28 -11.10
CA MET A 12 -1.14 -15.66 -11.60
C MET A 12 -0.04 -15.88 -12.65
N ASP A 13 0.58 -14.80 -13.14
CA ASP A 13 1.59 -14.85 -14.17
C ASP A 13 2.98 -15.14 -13.57
N ASP A 14 3.92 -15.58 -14.41
CA ASP A 14 5.31 -15.76 -14.02
C ASP A 14 5.98 -14.41 -13.74
N ASN A 15 6.86 -14.35 -12.74
CA ASN A 15 7.54 -13.12 -12.36
C ASN A 15 8.36 -12.49 -13.49
N LEU A 16 8.93 -13.29 -14.39
CA LEU A 16 9.65 -12.78 -15.55
C LEU A 16 8.70 -12.15 -16.57
N GLU A 17 7.47 -12.68 -16.72
CA GLU A 17 6.44 -12.07 -17.58
C GLU A 17 5.97 -10.72 -17.00
N ILE A 18 5.82 -10.62 -15.68
CA ILE A 18 5.47 -9.37 -14.99
C ILE A 18 6.58 -8.31 -15.22
N ILE A 19 7.84 -8.68 -15.02
CA ILE A 19 8.99 -7.78 -15.24
C ILE A 19 9.07 -7.36 -16.71
N LYS A 20 8.88 -8.29 -17.64
CA LYS A 20 8.84 -8.01 -19.07
C LYS A 20 7.71 -7.03 -19.43
N ALA A 21 6.50 -7.26 -18.91
CA ALA A 21 5.36 -6.37 -19.13
C ALA A 21 5.63 -4.95 -18.60
N ALA A 22 6.32 -4.83 -17.46
CA ALA A 22 6.73 -3.54 -16.93
C ALA A 22 7.67 -2.79 -17.90
N HIS A 23 8.73 -3.46 -18.38
CA HIS A 23 9.67 -2.86 -19.32
C HIS A 23 9.05 -2.51 -20.67
N GLU A 24 8.26 -3.42 -21.25
CA GLU A 24 7.57 -3.21 -22.53
C GLU A 24 6.60 -2.02 -22.51
N ASN A 25 6.06 -1.70 -21.33
CA ASN A 25 5.13 -0.59 -21.14
C ASN A 25 5.74 0.62 -20.43
N ASN A 26 7.07 0.68 -20.31
CA ASN A 26 7.82 1.78 -19.69
C ASN A 26 7.30 2.15 -18.29
N PHE A 27 7.11 1.16 -17.43
CA PHE A 27 6.96 1.37 -16.00
C PHE A 27 8.33 1.46 -15.33
N GLU A 28 8.45 2.28 -14.31
CA GLU A 28 9.68 2.49 -13.54
C GLU A 28 9.67 1.72 -12.22
N MET A 29 8.48 1.29 -11.76
CA MET A 29 8.26 0.65 -10.48
C MET A 29 7.35 -0.56 -10.60
N ILE A 30 7.52 -1.53 -9.69
CA ILE A 30 6.59 -2.65 -9.46
C ILE A 30 6.35 -2.78 -7.95
N GLU A 31 5.10 -2.95 -7.56
CA GLU A 31 4.74 -3.35 -6.22
C GLU A 31 4.30 -4.82 -6.19
N ILE A 32 5.03 -5.64 -5.44
CA ILE A 32 4.74 -7.06 -5.28
C ILE A 32 3.63 -7.23 -4.23
N LEU A 33 2.56 -7.94 -4.58
CA LEU A 33 1.54 -8.35 -3.61
C LEU A 33 2.09 -9.47 -2.72
N GLY A 34 2.23 -9.22 -1.43
CA GLY A 34 2.78 -10.12 -0.42
C GLY A 34 1.83 -11.22 0.06
N GLU A 35 0.79 -11.55 -0.71
CA GLU A 35 -0.24 -12.54 -0.31
C GLU A 35 0.16 -13.98 -0.62
N SER A 36 -0.11 -14.89 0.32
CA SER A 36 -0.02 -16.34 0.10
C SER A 36 -1.33 -16.88 -0.55
N PRO A 37 -1.29 -17.89 -1.41
CA PRO A 37 -0.13 -18.71 -1.80
C PRO A 37 0.70 -18.15 -2.97
N PHE A 38 0.39 -16.97 -3.45
CA PHE A 38 0.97 -16.37 -4.66
C PHE A 38 2.36 -15.76 -4.40
N PHE A 39 2.62 -15.37 -3.15
CA PHE A 39 3.91 -14.89 -2.71
C PHE A 39 4.89 -16.05 -2.53
N LYS A 40 5.49 -16.51 -3.63
CA LYS A 40 6.46 -17.59 -3.62
C LYS A 40 7.87 -17.03 -3.54
N LYS A 41 8.51 -17.16 -2.38
CA LYS A 41 9.88 -16.69 -2.15
C LYS A 41 10.90 -17.19 -3.20
N GLU A 42 10.71 -18.41 -3.72
CA GLU A 42 11.63 -19.04 -4.68
C GLU A 42 11.70 -18.31 -6.03
N ASN A 43 10.58 -17.76 -6.50
CA ASN A 43 10.51 -17.06 -7.79
C ASN A 43 10.76 -15.57 -7.71
N THR A 44 10.72 -15.01 -6.51
CA THR A 44 10.73 -13.56 -6.31
C THR A 44 12.12 -12.96 -6.37
N MET A 45 13.18 -13.77 -6.30
CA MET A 45 14.55 -13.32 -6.57
C MET A 45 14.73 -12.75 -7.98
N ALA A 46 13.82 -13.02 -8.92
CA ALA A 46 13.82 -12.38 -10.23
C ALA A 46 13.64 -10.85 -10.15
N PHE A 47 12.98 -10.35 -9.11
CA PHE A 47 12.80 -8.90 -8.92
C PHE A 47 14.08 -8.21 -8.42
N LYS A 48 15.01 -8.95 -7.83
CA LYS A 48 16.32 -8.39 -7.48
C LYS A 48 17.08 -8.05 -8.76
N ASP A 49 17.53 -6.83 -8.85
CA ASP A 49 18.31 -6.36 -10.02
C ASP A 49 17.53 -6.38 -11.36
N CYS A 50 16.18 -6.36 -11.32
CA CYS A 50 15.36 -6.31 -12.53
C CYS A 50 15.41 -4.95 -13.27
N GLY A 51 16.11 -3.96 -12.71
CA GLY A 51 16.21 -2.61 -13.30
C GLY A 51 14.99 -1.71 -13.04
N LEU A 52 14.09 -2.12 -12.17
CA LEU A 52 12.92 -1.36 -11.71
C LEU A 52 13.04 -1.09 -10.21
N GLU A 53 12.43 -0.03 -9.73
CA GLU A 53 12.24 0.15 -8.29
C GLU A 53 11.15 -0.81 -7.80
N VAL A 54 11.48 -1.64 -6.83
CA VAL A 54 10.56 -2.66 -6.31
C VAL A 54 10.09 -2.27 -4.91
N SER A 55 8.80 -2.36 -4.69
CA SER A 55 8.17 -2.28 -3.37
C SER A 55 7.32 -3.51 -3.09
N ILE A 56 6.86 -3.66 -1.86
CA ILE A 56 5.98 -4.76 -1.46
C ILE A 56 4.74 -4.21 -0.78
N HIS A 57 3.57 -4.65 -1.20
CA HIS A 57 2.36 -4.56 -0.40
C HIS A 57 2.35 -5.74 0.59
N ALA A 58 2.43 -5.47 1.88
CA ALA A 58 2.41 -6.51 2.90
C ALA A 58 1.11 -7.33 2.86
N PRO A 59 1.10 -8.58 3.35
CA PRO A 59 -0.08 -9.41 3.36
C PRO A 59 -1.20 -8.77 4.20
N THR A 60 -2.44 -8.88 3.75
CA THR A 60 -3.63 -8.31 4.40
C THR A 60 -4.67 -9.35 4.79
N VAL A 61 -4.68 -10.50 4.07
CA VAL A 61 -5.64 -11.59 4.31
C VAL A 61 -5.31 -12.28 5.64
N ASP A 62 -6.30 -12.27 6.54
CA ASP A 62 -6.20 -12.83 7.90
C ASP A 62 -5.11 -12.22 8.81
N ILE A 63 -4.50 -11.14 8.39
CA ILE A 63 -3.51 -10.37 9.14
C ILE A 63 -4.20 -9.20 9.87
N ASN A 64 -3.80 -8.95 11.12
CA ASN A 64 -4.28 -7.80 11.87
C ASN A 64 -3.30 -7.41 13.00
N ILE A 65 -2.38 -6.50 12.69
CA ILE A 65 -1.39 -5.98 13.64
C ILE A 65 -1.98 -5.13 14.77
N ALA A 66 -3.26 -4.73 14.65
CA ALA A 66 -4.02 -4.01 15.67
C ALA A 66 -4.90 -4.95 16.52
N SER A 67 -4.78 -6.26 16.36
CA SER A 67 -5.67 -7.21 17.04
C SER A 67 -5.60 -7.08 18.56
N LEU A 68 -6.78 -7.01 19.19
CA LEU A 68 -6.90 -7.10 20.66
C LEU A 68 -6.62 -8.51 21.18
N ASN A 69 -6.56 -9.50 20.29
CA ASN A 69 -6.12 -10.87 20.62
C ASN A 69 -4.60 -10.94 20.43
N ASP A 70 -3.89 -11.15 21.54
CA ASP A 70 -2.42 -11.14 21.56
C ASP A 70 -1.81 -12.19 20.61
N GLY A 71 -2.41 -13.39 20.53
CA GLY A 71 -1.90 -14.46 19.65
C GLY A 71 -2.04 -14.10 18.16
N ILE A 72 -3.17 -13.50 17.76
CA ILE A 72 -3.36 -13.04 16.37
C ILE A 72 -2.41 -11.89 16.08
N ARG A 73 -2.27 -10.93 16.99
CA ARG A 73 -1.37 -9.79 16.81
C ARG A 73 0.08 -10.24 16.68
N ALA A 74 0.54 -11.12 17.59
CA ALA A 74 1.91 -11.63 17.57
C ALA A 74 2.24 -12.38 16.28
N GLU A 75 1.35 -13.25 15.80
CA GLU A 75 1.55 -13.94 14.52
C GLU A 75 1.51 -12.98 13.35
N SER A 76 0.61 -11.99 13.36
CA SER A 76 0.55 -10.95 12.31
C SER A 76 1.85 -10.16 12.22
N VAL A 77 2.37 -9.67 13.34
CA VAL A 77 3.66 -8.95 13.41
C VAL A 77 4.82 -9.83 12.94
N LYS A 78 4.84 -11.11 13.33
CA LYS A 78 5.86 -12.07 12.87
C LYS A 78 5.83 -12.21 11.34
N GLN A 79 4.66 -12.42 10.73
CA GLN A 79 4.55 -12.54 9.27
C GLN A 79 4.93 -11.24 8.55
N MET A 80 4.62 -10.08 9.12
CA MET A 80 5.09 -8.80 8.59
C MET A 80 6.63 -8.69 8.65
N LYS A 81 7.26 -9.11 9.74
CA LYS A 81 8.74 -9.14 9.84
C LYS A 81 9.36 -10.10 8.83
N GLU A 82 8.78 -11.28 8.62
CA GLU A 82 9.20 -12.20 7.56
C GLU A 82 9.06 -11.58 6.15
N CYS A 83 8.03 -10.75 5.94
CA CYS A 83 7.85 -10.00 4.70
C CYS A 83 8.92 -8.91 4.54
N ILE A 84 9.31 -8.20 5.62
CA ILE A 84 10.43 -7.25 5.61
C ILE A 84 11.74 -7.97 5.28
N ASP A 85 12.05 -9.11 5.91
CA ASP A 85 13.27 -9.89 5.65
C ASP A 85 13.34 -10.29 4.16
N TYR A 86 12.21 -10.64 3.58
CA TYR A 86 12.12 -10.91 2.18
C TYR A 86 12.36 -9.64 1.33
N ALA A 87 11.73 -8.52 1.67
CA ALA A 87 11.91 -7.24 1.00
C ALA A 87 13.39 -6.81 0.98
N GLU A 88 14.08 -6.95 2.12
CA GLU A 88 15.53 -6.71 2.22
C GLU A 88 16.33 -7.63 1.27
N SER A 89 15.96 -8.91 1.17
CA SER A 89 16.69 -9.89 0.35
C SER A 89 16.65 -9.57 -1.15
N ILE A 90 15.64 -8.86 -1.63
CA ILE A 90 15.47 -8.44 -3.02
C ILE A 90 15.79 -6.97 -3.26
N ASN A 91 16.33 -6.26 -2.26
CA ASN A 91 16.59 -4.82 -2.29
C ASN A 91 15.33 -3.99 -2.58
N ALA A 92 14.18 -4.38 -2.03
CA ALA A 92 12.96 -3.58 -2.17
C ALA A 92 13.13 -2.21 -1.49
N TYR A 93 12.55 -1.19 -2.10
CA TYR A 93 12.60 0.19 -1.62
C TYR A 93 11.74 0.41 -0.37
N ALA A 94 10.53 -0.14 -0.38
CA ALA A 94 9.55 0.06 0.69
C ALA A 94 8.59 -1.12 0.84
N MET A 95 7.92 -1.18 1.99
CA MET A 95 6.80 -2.08 2.26
C MET A 95 5.61 -1.29 2.77
N THR A 96 4.47 -1.37 2.05
CA THR A 96 3.18 -0.82 2.48
C THR A 96 2.50 -1.74 3.47
N VAL A 97 1.97 -1.18 4.56
CA VAL A 97 1.34 -1.89 5.68
C VAL A 97 0.00 -1.25 6.04
N HIS A 98 -1.05 -2.06 6.15
CA HIS A 98 -2.32 -1.61 6.74
C HIS A 98 -2.24 -1.58 8.26
N LEU A 99 -2.79 -0.55 8.90
CA LEU A 99 -2.84 -0.45 10.37
C LEU A 99 -3.74 -1.52 11.03
N GLY A 100 -4.58 -2.19 10.24
CA GLY A 100 -5.47 -3.23 10.72
C GLY A 100 -6.91 -2.77 10.95
N LYS A 101 -7.66 -3.59 11.67
CA LYS A 101 -9.10 -3.41 11.82
C LYS A 101 -9.59 -3.80 13.22
N ILE A 102 -10.74 -3.22 13.61
CA ILE A 102 -11.48 -3.56 14.84
C ILE A 102 -12.72 -4.38 14.48
N GLY A 103 -13.13 -5.29 15.39
CA GLY A 103 -14.30 -6.15 15.16
C GLY A 103 -15.62 -5.41 15.15
N ARG A 104 -15.71 -4.27 15.82
CA ARG A 104 -16.87 -3.37 15.84
C ARG A 104 -16.43 -1.93 16.10
N ASN A 105 -17.21 -0.98 15.59
CA ASN A 105 -16.97 0.45 15.84
C ASN A 105 -17.37 0.84 17.27
N ASP A 106 -16.39 0.84 18.16
CA ASP A 106 -16.51 1.18 19.58
C ASP A 106 -15.30 2.04 19.98
N PRO A 107 -15.49 3.28 20.48
CA PRO A 107 -14.38 4.20 20.70
C PRO A 107 -13.29 3.70 21.64
N PRO A 108 -13.60 3.08 22.79
CA PRO A 108 -12.57 2.47 23.65
C PRO A 108 -11.78 1.36 22.95
N LEU A 109 -12.46 0.48 22.17
CA LEU A 109 -11.79 -0.57 21.43
C LEU A 109 -10.92 -0.01 20.31
N ARG A 110 -11.40 1.05 19.61
CA ARG A 110 -10.61 1.73 18.58
C ARG A 110 -9.33 2.32 19.16
N LYS A 111 -9.43 2.98 20.33
CA LYS A 111 -8.25 3.54 20.99
C LYS A 111 -7.24 2.44 21.33
N ALA A 112 -7.66 1.37 22.00
CA ALA A 112 -6.78 0.26 22.34
C ALA A 112 -6.13 -0.39 21.09
N ALA A 113 -6.92 -0.59 20.03
CA ALA A 113 -6.40 -1.13 18.77
C ALA A 113 -5.40 -0.18 18.09
N MET A 114 -5.59 1.14 18.17
CA MET A 114 -4.62 2.12 17.68
C MET A 114 -3.32 2.09 18.47
N ASP A 115 -3.40 1.96 19.81
CA ASP A 115 -2.22 1.83 20.65
C ASP A 115 -1.42 0.57 20.25
N PHE A 116 -2.08 -0.58 20.04
CA PHE A 116 -1.44 -1.81 19.57
C PHE A 116 -0.92 -1.72 18.13
N ALA A 117 -1.65 -1.07 17.23
CA ALA A 117 -1.15 -0.82 15.87
C ALA A 117 0.13 0.00 15.89
N CYS A 118 0.18 1.03 16.71
CA CYS A 118 1.36 1.87 16.89
C CYS A 118 2.55 1.08 17.44
N GLU A 119 2.36 0.26 18.49
CA GLU A 119 3.40 -0.64 19.01
C GLU A 119 3.90 -1.59 17.91
N SER A 120 2.98 -2.24 17.19
CA SER A 120 3.32 -3.18 16.11
C SER A 120 4.09 -2.50 14.98
N VAL A 121 3.67 -1.31 14.53
CA VAL A 121 4.40 -0.56 13.49
C VAL A 121 5.80 -0.16 13.99
N GLY A 122 5.93 0.25 15.25
CA GLY A 122 7.23 0.51 15.87
C GLY A 122 8.17 -0.70 15.79
N GLU A 123 7.65 -1.89 16.12
CA GLU A 123 8.42 -3.14 15.98
C GLU A 123 8.83 -3.45 14.54
N LEU A 124 8.00 -3.09 13.54
CA LEU A 124 8.33 -3.28 12.12
C LEU A 124 9.41 -2.29 11.66
N VAL A 125 9.30 -1.03 12.08
CA VAL A 125 10.31 0.00 11.78
C VAL A 125 11.65 -0.36 12.40
N ASP A 126 11.67 -0.80 13.66
CA ASP A 126 12.90 -1.23 14.35
C ASP A 126 13.52 -2.49 13.72
N HIS A 127 12.71 -3.34 13.08
CA HIS A 127 13.18 -4.57 12.42
C HIS A 127 13.77 -4.30 11.04
N ALA A 128 13.22 -3.34 10.30
CA ALA A 128 13.68 -2.96 8.96
C ALA A 128 15.08 -2.32 9.00
N GLN A 129 15.94 -2.64 8.02
CA GLN A 129 17.29 -2.09 7.91
C GLN A 129 17.39 -1.03 6.81
N ASN A 130 16.96 -1.36 5.61
CA ASN A 130 16.99 -0.49 4.43
C ASN A 130 15.59 -0.26 3.83
N VAL A 131 14.68 -1.20 4.04
CA VAL A 131 13.30 -1.11 3.55
C VAL A 131 12.51 -0.07 4.35
N ILE A 132 11.88 0.86 3.66
CA ILE A 132 11.00 1.86 4.28
C ILE A 132 9.68 1.20 4.65
N VAL A 133 9.33 1.18 5.94
CA VAL A 133 8.00 0.78 6.39
C VAL A 133 7.04 1.96 6.22
N SER A 134 5.97 1.76 5.45
CA SER A 134 5.04 2.80 5.05
C SER A 134 3.60 2.38 5.37
N ILE A 135 2.91 3.13 6.21
CA ILE A 135 1.50 2.83 6.56
C ILE A 135 0.55 3.47 5.56
N GLU A 136 -0.53 2.78 5.25
CA GLU A 136 -1.50 3.22 4.26
C GLU A 136 -2.76 3.82 4.88
N ASN A 137 -3.28 4.91 4.27
CA ASN A 137 -4.60 5.42 4.61
C ASN A 137 -5.69 4.50 4.06
N MET A 138 -6.72 4.26 4.87
CA MET A 138 -7.77 3.28 4.59
C MET A 138 -9.09 3.94 4.13
N PRO A 139 -9.94 3.22 3.38
CA PRO A 139 -11.22 3.76 2.92
C PRO A 139 -12.22 3.97 4.07
N VAL A 140 -13.33 4.67 3.78
CA VAL A 140 -14.36 5.11 4.73
C VAL A 140 -15.15 3.95 5.37
N ARG A 141 -14.46 2.99 5.97
CA ARG A 141 -15.08 1.90 6.73
C ARG A 141 -14.78 2.06 8.23
N LYS A 142 -15.83 2.14 9.05
CA LYS A 142 -15.72 2.41 10.50
C LYS A 142 -14.86 1.40 11.26
N VAL A 143 -14.63 0.24 10.71
CA VAL A 143 -13.81 -0.82 11.33
C VAL A 143 -12.33 -0.74 10.96
N PHE A 144 -11.96 -0.06 9.90
CA PHE A 144 -10.55 0.11 9.52
C PHE A 144 -9.89 1.22 10.35
N LEU A 145 -8.66 0.98 10.76
CA LEU A 145 -7.76 1.99 11.34
C LEU A 145 -7.01 2.69 10.20
N GLY A 146 -6.60 3.93 10.40
CA GLY A 146 -5.91 4.72 9.38
C GLY A 146 -6.83 5.41 8.36
N ASN A 147 -8.15 5.40 8.57
CA ASN A 147 -9.07 6.17 7.73
C ASN A 147 -9.31 7.61 8.22
N LYS A 148 -8.50 8.06 9.16
CA LYS A 148 -8.47 9.43 9.68
C LYS A 148 -7.04 9.94 9.66
N ILE A 149 -6.86 11.19 9.28
CA ILE A 149 -5.54 11.83 9.21
C ILE A 149 -4.84 11.79 10.57
N GLU A 150 -5.56 12.08 11.65
CA GLU A 150 -5.01 12.11 13.01
C GLU A 150 -4.46 10.74 13.46
N GLU A 151 -5.00 9.63 12.92
CA GLU A 151 -4.51 8.28 13.20
C GLU A 151 -3.19 8.01 12.47
N LEU A 152 -3.06 8.46 11.22
CA LEU A 152 -1.81 8.37 10.45
C LEU A 152 -0.71 9.23 11.07
N GLU A 153 -1.01 10.49 11.36
CA GLU A 153 -0.08 11.41 12.01
C GLU A 153 0.38 10.90 13.38
N PHE A 154 -0.53 10.31 14.17
CA PHE A 154 -0.21 9.72 15.45
C PHE A 154 0.83 8.60 15.29
N VAL A 155 0.55 7.60 14.44
CA VAL A 155 1.47 6.47 14.25
C VAL A 155 2.79 6.94 13.66
N GLN A 156 2.75 7.79 12.63
CA GLN A 156 3.97 8.33 12.02
C GLN A 156 4.86 9.08 13.02
N LYS A 157 4.26 9.89 13.87
CA LYS A 157 5.00 10.65 14.90
C LYS A 157 5.65 9.74 15.92
N GLU A 158 4.94 8.73 16.40
CA GLU A 158 5.43 7.84 17.47
C GLU A 158 6.45 6.81 16.96
N THR A 159 6.35 6.37 15.70
CA THR A 159 7.17 5.28 15.16
C THR A 159 8.23 5.71 14.14
N GLY A 160 8.05 6.90 13.54
CA GLY A 160 8.93 7.35 12.45
C GLY A 160 8.68 6.67 11.11
N CYS A 161 7.61 5.87 10.96
CA CYS A 161 7.25 5.25 9.69
C CYS A 161 6.89 6.30 8.61
N ASN A 162 6.94 5.90 7.35
CA ASN A 162 6.45 6.71 6.23
C ASN A 162 4.96 6.45 5.95
N LEU A 163 4.43 7.12 4.93
CA LEU A 163 3.04 6.99 4.48
C LEU A 163 2.98 6.51 3.03
N THR A 164 2.08 5.59 2.75
CA THR A 164 1.54 5.30 1.43
C THR A 164 0.18 5.95 1.35
N ILE A 165 -0.05 6.83 0.37
CA ILE A 165 -1.34 7.51 0.21
C ILE A 165 -2.11 6.87 -0.94
N ASP A 166 -3.16 6.14 -0.60
CA ASP A 166 -4.13 5.67 -1.58
C ASP A 166 -5.16 6.78 -1.86
N VAL A 167 -5.12 7.31 -3.10
CA VAL A 167 -6.01 8.41 -3.51
C VAL A 167 -7.45 7.96 -3.71
N GLY A 168 -7.69 6.69 -4.03
CA GLY A 168 -9.03 6.10 -4.08
C GLY A 168 -9.63 5.99 -2.68
N HIS A 169 -8.87 5.52 -1.69
CA HIS A 169 -9.29 5.54 -0.28
C HIS A 169 -9.59 6.98 0.17
N GLY A 170 -8.69 7.92 -0.13
CA GLY A 170 -8.88 9.34 0.15
C GLY A 170 -10.08 9.94 -0.58
N ASN A 171 -10.46 9.43 -1.77
CA ASN A 171 -11.68 9.84 -2.45
C ASN A 171 -12.94 9.38 -1.69
N THR A 172 -12.92 8.22 -1.01
CA THR A 172 -14.05 7.79 -0.17
C THR A 172 -14.15 8.57 1.14
N THR A 173 -13.03 9.03 1.70
CA THR A 173 -12.97 9.82 2.95
C THR A 173 -13.06 11.33 2.72
N LYS A 174 -12.97 11.79 1.44
CA LYS A 174 -13.05 13.19 1.01
C LYS A 174 -11.94 14.10 1.56
N ASN A 175 -10.73 13.56 1.74
CA ASN A 175 -9.61 14.27 2.36
C ASN A 175 -8.28 14.16 1.59
N ASN A 176 -8.35 13.87 0.27
CA ASN A 176 -7.15 13.71 -0.58
C ASN A 176 -6.23 14.93 -0.55
N GLU A 177 -6.77 16.15 -0.53
CA GLU A 177 -5.95 17.35 -0.50
C GLU A 177 -5.08 17.40 0.76
N GLU A 178 -5.67 17.08 1.91
CA GLU A 178 -4.98 17.07 3.21
C GLU A 178 -4.01 15.89 3.31
N LEU A 179 -4.39 14.70 2.82
CA LEU A 179 -3.53 13.52 2.78
C LEU A 179 -2.26 13.78 1.97
N LEU A 180 -2.37 14.42 0.80
CA LEU A 180 -1.24 14.71 -0.08
C LEU A 180 -0.33 15.84 0.43
N GLU A 181 -0.72 16.58 1.47
CA GLU A 181 0.12 17.56 2.16
C GLU A 181 0.91 16.96 3.36
N LEU A 182 0.63 15.69 3.71
CA LEU A 182 1.38 15.00 4.78
C LEU A 182 2.85 14.82 4.39
N LYS A 183 3.69 14.66 5.41
CA LYS A 183 5.15 14.50 5.21
C LYS A 183 5.53 13.03 5.08
N ASN A 184 6.70 12.79 4.48
CA ASN A 184 7.27 11.46 4.33
C ASN A 184 6.33 10.48 3.61
N ILE A 185 5.69 10.95 2.54
CA ILE A 185 4.96 10.08 1.61
C ILE A 185 6.00 9.32 0.77
N THR A 186 5.96 7.99 0.83
CA THR A 186 6.84 7.10 0.06
C THR A 186 6.41 7.07 -1.40
N TYR A 187 5.15 6.75 -1.64
CA TYR A 187 4.46 6.79 -2.93
C TYR A 187 2.94 6.83 -2.71
N CYS A 188 2.20 6.97 -3.80
CA CYS A 188 0.75 6.92 -3.77
C CYS A 188 0.23 5.68 -4.50
N HIS A 189 -0.81 5.02 -3.97
CA HIS A 189 -1.64 4.10 -4.73
C HIS A 189 -2.64 4.89 -5.56
N LEU A 190 -2.78 4.49 -6.81
CA LEU A 190 -3.59 5.20 -7.81
C LEU A 190 -4.69 4.30 -8.33
N ASN A 191 -5.91 4.60 -7.96
CA ASN A 191 -7.14 3.99 -8.44
C ASN A 191 -8.28 5.02 -8.36
N ASP A 192 -9.42 4.71 -8.96
CA ASP A 192 -10.62 5.56 -8.91
C ASP A 192 -11.81 4.79 -8.35
N ASN A 193 -12.84 5.51 -7.96
CA ASN A 193 -14.09 4.96 -7.43
C ASN A 193 -15.23 5.99 -7.49
N ASP A 194 -16.45 5.59 -7.05
CA ASP A 194 -17.64 6.47 -7.03
C ASP A 194 -17.64 7.48 -5.87
N GLY A 195 -16.56 7.55 -5.08
CA GLY A 195 -16.45 8.41 -3.91
C GLY A 195 -17.24 7.92 -2.69
N VAL A 196 -17.76 6.69 -2.72
CA VAL A 196 -18.52 6.04 -1.65
C VAL A 196 -17.98 4.66 -1.34
N LYS A 197 -17.71 3.87 -2.38
CA LYS A 197 -17.17 2.51 -2.27
C LYS A 197 -15.76 2.48 -2.82
N ASP A 198 -14.92 1.75 -2.15
CA ASP A 198 -13.60 1.42 -2.61
C ASP A 198 -13.71 0.35 -3.72
N GLN A 199 -13.63 0.80 -4.98
CA GLN A 199 -13.95 -0.04 -6.15
C GLN A 199 -12.72 -0.42 -6.97
N HIS A 200 -11.61 0.29 -6.84
CA HIS A 200 -10.40 0.11 -7.65
C HIS A 200 -10.71 0.02 -9.15
N ILE A 201 -11.32 1.08 -9.71
CA ILE A 201 -11.60 1.20 -11.15
C ILE A 201 -10.53 2.06 -11.84
N THR A 202 -10.54 2.04 -13.17
CA THR A 202 -9.63 2.82 -14.02
C THR A 202 -9.72 4.32 -13.70
N LEU A 203 -8.59 4.99 -13.62
CA LEU A 203 -8.54 6.44 -13.41
C LEU A 203 -9.38 7.18 -14.47
N GLY A 204 -10.22 8.11 -14.02
CA GLY A 204 -11.13 8.89 -14.83
C GLY A 204 -12.47 8.20 -15.15
N GLU A 205 -12.70 6.98 -14.67
CA GLU A 205 -14.01 6.31 -14.77
C GLU A 205 -14.89 6.53 -13.51
N GLY A 206 -14.32 7.11 -12.45
CA GLY A 206 -15.00 7.43 -11.20
C GLY A 206 -15.17 8.92 -10.95
N THR A 207 -14.97 9.32 -9.70
CA THR A 207 -15.17 10.70 -9.22
C THR A 207 -13.92 11.35 -8.64
N LEU A 208 -12.76 10.68 -8.75
CA LEU A 208 -11.49 11.23 -8.29
C LEU A 208 -11.15 12.51 -9.08
N ASP A 209 -10.78 13.57 -8.38
CA ASP A 209 -10.23 14.76 -9.03
C ASP A 209 -8.80 14.46 -9.54
N LEU A 210 -8.65 14.30 -10.85
CA LEU A 210 -7.38 13.97 -11.48
C LEU A 210 -6.33 15.09 -11.38
N GLU A 211 -6.72 16.32 -11.06
CA GLU A 211 -5.77 17.43 -10.82
C GLU A 211 -4.87 17.15 -9.60
N LEU A 212 -5.36 16.37 -8.63
CA LEU A 212 -4.60 15.94 -7.46
C LEU A 212 -3.35 15.14 -7.84
N LEU A 213 -3.38 14.41 -8.96
CA LEU A 213 -2.26 13.60 -9.42
C LEU A 213 -1.01 14.45 -9.76
N LYS A 214 -1.17 15.74 -10.01
CA LYS A 214 -0.04 16.69 -10.19
C LYS A 214 0.82 16.86 -8.94
N LYS A 215 0.28 16.53 -7.76
CA LYS A 215 1.01 16.55 -6.49
C LYS A 215 1.81 15.25 -6.24
N VAL A 216 1.50 14.18 -6.98
CA VAL A 216 2.12 12.86 -6.80
C VAL A 216 3.47 12.78 -7.50
N LYS A 217 4.51 12.37 -6.78
CA LYS A 217 5.87 12.17 -7.33
C LYS A 217 6.11 10.75 -7.82
N LYS A 218 5.66 9.76 -7.03
CA LYS A 218 5.71 8.33 -7.31
C LYS A 218 4.32 7.74 -7.17
N GLY A 219 3.85 7.00 -8.16
CA GLY A 219 2.52 6.41 -8.15
C GLY A 219 2.52 4.96 -8.59
N ILE A 220 1.86 4.11 -7.82
CA ILE A 220 1.60 2.71 -8.13
C ILE A 220 0.13 2.58 -8.53
N ILE A 221 -0.14 2.18 -9.78
CA ILE A 221 -1.51 1.94 -10.24
C ILE A 221 -1.99 0.62 -9.61
N GLU A 222 -2.98 0.70 -8.74
CA GLU A 222 -3.49 -0.44 -7.98
C GLU A 222 -4.84 -0.91 -8.48
N LEU A 223 -4.82 -1.78 -9.49
CA LEU A 223 -5.98 -2.38 -10.13
C LEU A 223 -5.78 -3.89 -10.30
N ASN A 224 -6.88 -4.62 -10.44
CA ASN A 224 -6.88 -6.09 -10.59
C ASN A 224 -6.86 -6.57 -12.05
N ASN A 225 -6.65 -5.67 -13.01
CA ASN A 225 -6.63 -5.99 -14.44
C ASN A 225 -5.58 -5.16 -15.16
N PHE A 226 -4.68 -5.80 -15.90
CA PHE A 226 -3.54 -5.14 -16.52
C PHE A 226 -3.93 -4.18 -17.67
N ASP A 227 -4.98 -4.50 -18.45
CA ASP A 227 -5.48 -3.56 -19.47
C ASP A 227 -6.00 -2.25 -18.85
N ASN A 228 -6.61 -2.33 -17.67
CA ASN A 228 -7.08 -1.16 -16.94
C ASN A 228 -5.90 -0.36 -16.34
N ILE A 229 -4.82 -1.04 -15.94
CA ILE A 229 -3.55 -0.38 -15.55
C ILE A 229 -3.01 0.43 -16.73
N LEU A 230 -2.95 -0.16 -17.93
CA LEU A 230 -2.48 0.53 -19.13
C LEU A 230 -3.36 1.73 -19.53
N LYS A 231 -4.69 1.61 -19.34
CA LYS A 231 -5.61 2.74 -19.54
C LYS A 231 -5.35 3.85 -18.52
N SER A 232 -5.21 3.49 -17.23
CA SER A 232 -4.91 4.46 -16.16
C SER A 232 -3.59 5.17 -16.40
N LYS A 233 -2.54 4.44 -16.84
CA LYS A 233 -1.27 5.04 -17.22
C LYS A 233 -1.43 6.13 -18.31
N LYS A 234 -2.22 5.84 -19.35
CA LYS A 234 -2.51 6.83 -20.41
C LYS A 234 -3.28 8.06 -19.88
N VAL A 235 -4.15 7.86 -18.90
CA VAL A 235 -4.84 9.00 -18.25
C VAL A 235 -3.84 9.87 -17.49
N ILE A 236 -2.90 9.27 -16.76
CA ILE A 236 -1.83 9.99 -16.06
C ILE A 236 -0.98 10.78 -17.07
N GLU A 237 -0.45 10.11 -18.10
CA GLU A 237 0.41 10.73 -19.13
C GLU A 237 -0.25 11.89 -19.87
N LYS A 238 -1.59 11.90 -19.96
CA LYS A 238 -2.35 12.97 -20.61
C LYS A 238 -2.60 14.17 -19.69
N ASN A 239 -2.67 13.98 -18.40
CA ASN A 239 -3.11 15.01 -17.43
C ASN A 239 -1.94 15.60 -16.61
N ILE A 240 -0.76 15.01 -16.67
CA ILE A 240 0.46 15.46 -15.99
C ILE A 240 1.56 15.78 -17.00
#